data_9e14d1113a839744c7bc45904b2c56eb
#
_entry.id   9e14d1113a839744c7bc45904b2c56eb
#
_cell.length_a   1.000
_cell.length_b   1.000
_cell.length_c   1.000
_cell.angle_alpha   90.00
_cell.angle_beta   90.00
_cell.angle_gamma   90.00
#
_symmetry.space_group_name_H-M   'P 1'
#
loop_
_entity.id
_entity.type
_entity.pdbx_description
1 polymer ?
#
loop_
_entity_poly.entity_id
_entity_poly.type
_entity_poly.pdbx_seq_one_letter_code
_entity_poly.pdbx_strand_id
1 'polypeptide(L)'
;MHYVTEDELREAYAKAPFGTYELPDNARLTPSARQFLIDFRVDFGSGEGEQAPRAHGQAAAKGVRGEGPCDLGALVHDANLLGARLRLMARRALGIDNAVARRAEALGRRWQEARTPADLVADQPKGDVDAEPPGPPPAPAFDAAVHPAFFEMAYVHAQLGRYARAWDNARAAAGPEDARTIGTWVSQAALMCKELEEAVSRAEGEV
;
A
#
# COMPACT_ATOMS: atom_id res chain seq x y z
N MET A 1 12.74 -25.57 31.58
CA MET A 1 12.51 -24.54 30.54
C MET A 1 12.58 -25.24 29.21
N HIS A 2 11.49 -25.30 28.47
CA HIS A 2 11.39 -25.98 27.18
C HIS A 2 11.42 -24.94 26.05
N TYR A 3 12.14 -25.23 24.96
CA TYR A 3 12.14 -24.37 23.78
C TYR A 3 11.36 -25.09 22.66
N VAL A 4 10.26 -24.48 22.25
CA VAL A 4 9.48 -24.97 21.10
C VAL A 4 10.23 -24.57 19.83
N THR A 5 10.53 -25.58 19.01
CA THR A 5 11.28 -25.42 17.75
C THR A 5 10.34 -25.30 16.56
N GLU A 6 10.87 -24.84 15.42
CA GLU A 6 10.13 -24.77 14.15
C GLU A 6 9.67 -26.17 13.70
N ASP A 7 10.52 -27.18 13.87
CA ASP A 7 10.20 -28.55 13.45
C ASP A 7 9.02 -29.13 14.24
N GLU A 8 8.96 -28.87 15.56
CA GLU A 8 7.82 -29.27 16.39
C GLU A 8 6.52 -28.59 15.94
N LEU A 9 6.57 -27.31 15.59
CA LEU A 9 5.40 -26.61 15.08
C LEU A 9 4.98 -27.10 13.70
N ARG A 10 5.92 -27.39 12.80
CA ARG A 10 5.64 -27.96 11.49
C ARG A 10 4.98 -29.32 11.61
N GLU A 11 5.49 -30.19 12.48
CA GLU A 11 4.91 -31.50 12.73
C GLU A 11 3.50 -31.41 13.31
N ALA A 12 3.28 -30.51 14.28
CA ALA A 12 1.97 -30.28 14.86
C ALA A 12 0.98 -29.72 13.83
N TYR A 13 1.41 -28.75 13.01
CA TYR A 13 0.59 -28.12 11.97
C TYR A 13 0.24 -29.11 10.84
N ALA A 14 1.16 -30.01 10.48
CA ALA A 14 0.89 -31.05 9.48
C ALA A 14 -0.10 -32.10 9.96
N LYS A 15 -0.14 -32.40 11.28
CA LYS A 15 -1.12 -33.34 11.87
C LYS A 15 -2.52 -32.72 12.00
N ALA A 16 -2.59 -31.48 12.41
CA ALA A 16 -3.83 -30.71 12.56
C ALA A 16 -3.54 -29.23 12.35
N PRO A 17 -3.92 -28.61 11.21
CA PRO A 17 -3.76 -27.18 11.01
C PRO A 17 -4.51 -26.37 12.08
N PHE A 18 -3.84 -25.41 12.70
CA PHE A 18 -4.40 -24.57 13.77
C PHE A 18 -4.22 -23.08 13.44
N GLY A 19 -5.20 -22.26 13.79
CA GLY A 19 -5.15 -20.80 13.63
C GLY A 19 -4.65 -20.06 14.87
N THR A 20 -4.62 -20.76 16.03
CA THR A 20 -4.14 -20.22 17.30
C THR A 20 -3.23 -21.25 17.96
N TYR A 21 -2.08 -20.82 18.46
CA TYR A 21 -1.16 -21.67 19.20
C TYR A 21 -0.98 -21.15 20.63
N GLU A 22 -1.37 -21.97 21.60
CA GLU A 22 -1.17 -21.66 23.02
C GLU A 22 0.20 -22.18 23.45
N LEU A 23 1.07 -21.26 23.87
CA LEU A 23 2.40 -21.63 24.36
C LEU A 23 2.27 -22.32 25.70
N PRO A 24 2.82 -23.51 25.89
CA PRO A 24 2.80 -24.21 27.17
C PRO A 24 3.49 -23.39 28.29
N ASP A 25 3.02 -23.55 29.53
CA ASP A 25 3.64 -22.92 30.68
C ASP A 25 5.14 -23.31 30.77
N ASN A 26 5.99 -22.31 30.99
CA ASN A 26 7.45 -22.45 31.00
C ASN A 26 8.11 -22.83 29.64
N ALA A 27 7.41 -22.70 28.52
CA ALA A 27 7.99 -22.84 27.20
C ALA A 27 8.34 -21.48 26.58
N ARG A 28 9.34 -21.44 25.71
CA ARG A 28 9.71 -20.28 24.89
C ARG A 28 9.83 -20.70 23.44
N LEU A 29 9.42 -19.82 22.56
CA LEU A 29 9.60 -20.03 21.10
C LEU A 29 11.04 -19.73 20.71
N THR A 30 11.63 -20.58 19.87
CA THR A 30 12.85 -20.21 19.15
C THR A 30 12.54 -19.11 18.12
N PRO A 31 13.54 -18.33 17.67
CA PRO A 31 13.34 -17.32 16.61
C PRO A 31 12.71 -17.91 15.35
N SER A 32 13.13 -19.08 14.93
CA SER A 32 12.59 -19.80 13.76
C SER A 32 11.14 -20.25 13.98
N ALA A 33 10.82 -20.78 15.17
CA ALA A 33 9.45 -21.17 15.53
C ALA A 33 8.50 -19.96 15.53
N ARG A 34 8.96 -18.82 16.02
CA ARG A 34 8.19 -17.56 15.99
C ARG A 34 7.97 -17.11 14.56
N GLN A 35 8.99 -17.17 13.70
CA GLN A 35 8.88 -16.82 12.30
C GLN A 35 7.87 -17.73 11.58
N PHE A 36 7.91 -19.02 11.83
CA PHE A 36 6.95 -19.98 11.29
C PHE A 36 5.49 -19.59 11.63
N LEU A 37 5.20 -19.27 12.91
CA LEU A 37 3.85 -18.88 13.31
C LEU A 37 3.38 -17.59 12.62
N ILE A 38 4.29 -16.63 12.40
CA ILE A 38 4.00 -15.39 11.66
C ILE A 38 3.72 -15.68 10.20
N ASP A 39 4.53 -16.49 9.54
CA ASP A 39 4.40 -16.82 8.10
C ASP A 39 3.11 -17.57 7.82
N PHE A 40 2.70 -18.46 8.72
CA PHE A 40 1.45 -19.21 8.63
C PHE A 40 0.24 -18.49 9.24
N ARG A 41 0.43 -17.24 9.70
CA ARG A 41 -0.64 -16.40 10.29
C ARG A 41 -1.35 -17.07 11.46
N VAL A 42 -0.60 -17.77 12.30
CA VAL A 42 -1.10 -18.40 13.52
C VAL A 42 -0.98 -17.39 14.65
N ASP A 43 -2.10 -17.11 15.34
CA ASP A 43 -2.10 -16.28 16.55
C ASP A 43 -1.47 -17.05 17.71
N PHE A 44 -0.52 -16.43 18.42
CA PHE A 44 0.12 -17.05 19.59
C PHE A 44 0.24 -16.05 20.75
N GLY A 45 -0.11 -16.51 21.94
CA GLY A 45 -0.03 -15.70 23.16
C GLY A 45 1.42 -15.43 23.55
N SER A 46 1.78 -14.15 23.65
CA SER A 46 3.06 -13.74 24.24
C SER A 46 2.92 -13.79 25.76
N GLY A 47 3.48 -14.84 26.40
CA GLY A 47 3.75 -14.80 27.83
C GLY A 47 4.64 -13.58 28.15
N GLU A 48 4.29 -12.83 29.17
CA GLU A 48 4.95 -11.58 29.60
C GLU A 48 6.47 -11.72 29.71
N GLY A 49 7.19 -10.79 29.11
CA GLY A 49 8.58 -10.48 29.41
C GLY A 49 9.56 -10.71 28.29
N GLU A 50 9.71 -9.77 27.39
CA GLU A 50 11.00 -9.21 26.95
C GLU A 50 10.85 -8.36 25.70
N GLN A 51 11.25 -7.11 25.82
CA GLN A 51 11.35 -6.18 24.70
C GLN A 51 12.34 -6.73 23.67
N ALA A 52 11.85 -7.15 22.51
CA ALA A 52 12.71 -7.47 21.38
C ALA A 52 12.83 -6.25 20.45
N PRO A 53 13.99 -6.04 19.79
CA PRO A 53 14.25 -4.88 18.95
C PRO A 53 13.31 -4.89 17.73
N ARG A 54 12.77 -3.71 17.43
CA ARG A 54 11.88 -3.46 16.29
C ARG A 54 12.61 -3.79 14.99
N ALA A 55 12.35 -4.97 14.45
CA ALA A 55 12.72 -5.28 13.08
C ALA A 55 11.74 -4.59 12.13
N HIS A 56 12.27 -3.75 11.24
CA HIS A 56 11.56 -3.16 10.12
C HIS A 56 11.07 -4.27 9.19
N GLY A 57 9.78 -4.43 9.04
CA GLY A 57 9.24 -5.37 8.07
C GLY A 57 7.73 -5.45 8.09
N GLN A 58 7.09 -4.81 7.13
CA GLN A 58 5.74 -5.04 6.63
C GLN A 58 4.61 -4.95 7.67
N ALA A 59 4.06 -3.75 7.81
CA ALA A 59 2.72 -3.55 8.34
C ALA A 59 1.72 -4.27 7.41
N ALA A 60 1.36 -5.51 7.77
CA ALA A 60 0.16 -6.14 7.24
C ALA A 60 -1.01 -5.23 7.63
N ALA A 61 -1.76 -4.80 6.63
CA ALA A 61 -2.94 -3.97 6.81
C ALA A 61 -3.93 -4.67 7.75
N LYS A 62 -3.84 -4.36 9.04
CA LYS A 62 -4.98 -4.56 9.94
C LYS A 62 -6.08 -3.68 9.38
N GLY A 63 -7.18 -4.29 8.95
CA GLY A 63 -8.36 -3.58 8.58
C GLY A 63 -8.70 -2.59 9.69
N VAL A 64 -8.60 -1.30 9.36
CA VAL A 64 -8.94 -0.20 10.26
C VAL A 64 -10.43 -0.29 10.51
N ARG A 65 -10.83 -0.95 11.59
CA ARG A 65 -12.07 -0.63 12.28
C ARG A 65 -11.70 0.54 13.20
N GLY A 66 -11.71 1.74 12.63
CA GLY A 66 -11.33 2.94 13.35
C GLY A 66 -12.52 3.56 14.05
N GLU A 67 -12.56 3.46 15.34
CA GLU A 67 -13.19 4.44 16.24
C GLU A 67 -12.08 5.31 16.86
N GLY A 68 -11.31 5.98 16.01
CA GLY A 68 -10.31 6.97 16.41
C GLY A 68 -10.26 8.11 15.41
N PRO A 69 -9.76 9.30 15.80
CA PRO A 69 -9.58 10.40 14.86
C PRO A 69 -8.70 9.92 13.69
N CYS A 70 -9.05 10.36 12.48
CA CYS A 70 -8.30 10.02 11.27
C CYS A 70 -6.83 10.47 11.41
N ASP A 71 -5.89 9.55 11.27
CA ASP A 71 -4.46 9.87 11.37
C ASP A 71 -3.92 10.38 10.02
N LEU A 72 -3.98 11.68 9.82
CA LEU A 72 -3.42 12.33 8.62
C LEU A 72 -1.90 12.17 8.49
N GLY A 73 -1.18 11.86 9.56
CA GLY A 73 0.24 11.51 9.49
C GLY A 73 0.46 10.22 8.70
N ALA A 74 -0.43 9.24 8.86
CA ALA A 74 -0.40 8.01 8.05
C ALA A 74 -0.68 8.32 6.57
N LEU A 75 -1.59 9.25 6.25
CA LEU A 75 -1.82 9.71 4.87
C LEU A 75 -0.55 10.28 4.24
N VAL A 76 0.17 11.13 4.95
CA VAL A 76 1.43 11.70 4.46
C VAL A 76 2.45 10.59 4.18
N HIS A 77 2.57 9.60 5.08
CA HIS A 77 3.47 8.47 4.91
C HIS A 77 3.11 7.63 3.67
N ASP A 78 1.83 7.32 3.49
CA ASP A 78 1.34 6.58 2.32
C ASP A 78 1.61 7.35 1.02
N ALA A 79 1.37 8.66 1.02
CA ALA A 79 1.65 9.52 -0.11
C ALA A 79 3.16 9.61 -0.42
N ASN A 80 4.04 9.70 0.60
CA ASN A 80 5.49 9.65 0.38
C ASN A 80 5.91 8.34 -0.31
N LEU A 81 5.37 7.20 0.13
CA LEU A 81 5.65 5.90 -0.48
C LEU A 81 5.18 5.84 -1.94
N LEU A 82 3.95 6.28 -2.19
CA LEU A 82 3.39 6.34 -3.55
C LEU A 82 4.15 7.33 -4.43
N GLY A 83 4.59 8.46 -3.86
CA GLY A 83 5.42 9.44 -4.54
C GLY A 83 6.74 8.85 -5.04
N ALA A 84 7.43 8.07 -4.19
CA ALA A 84 8.64 7.36 -4.59
C ALA A 84 8.38 6.35 -5.71
N ARG A 85 7.25 5.65 -5.68
CA ARG A 85 6.86 4.70 -6.73
C ARG A 85 6.52 5.37 -8.05
N LEU A 86 5.78 6.47 -8.01
CA LEU A 86 5.49 7.29 -9.21
C LEU A 86 6.77 7.76 -9.89
N ARG A 87 7.75 8.23 -9.12
CA ARG A 87 9.04 8.69 -9.66
C ARG A 87 9.85 7.56 -10.27
N LEU A 88 9.85 6.38 -9.65
CA LEU A 88 10.51 5.21 -10.23
C LEU A 88 9.87 4.81 -11.56
N MET A 89 8.55 4.71 -11.62
CA MET A 89 7.80 4.45 -12.84
C MET A 89 8.06 5.54 -13.89
N ALA A 90 8.00 6.81 -13.51
CA ALA A 90 8.26 7.94 -14.40
C ALA A 90 9.64 7.82 -15.07
N ARG A 91 10.67 7.43 -14.31
CA ARG A 91 12.01 7.21 -14.85
C ARG A 91 12.05 6.12 -15.90
N ARG A 92 11.26 5.06 -15.74
CA ARG A 92 11.19 3.94 -16.69
C ARG A 92 10.30 4.23 -17.90
N ALA A 93 9.33 5.13 -17.74
CA ALA A 93 8.43 5.57 -18.81
C ALA A 93 9.07 6.60 -19.75
N LEU A 94 10.22 7.19 -19.39
CA LEU A 94 10.92 8.15 -20.26
C LEU A 94 11.35 7.50 -21.58
N GLY A 95 10.99 8.15 -22.67
CA GLY A 95 11.24 7.66 -24.04
C GLY A 95 10.12 6.75 -24.58
N ILE A 96 9.17 6.32 -23.72
CA ILE A 96 8.02 5.47 -24.08
C ILE A 96 6.76 6.32 -24.08
N ASP A 97 6.39 6.89 -22.92
CA ASP A 97 5.34 7.90 -22.78
C ASP A 97 5.86 9.07 -21.94
N ASN A 98 6.38 10.07 -22.62
CA ASN A 98 6.98 11.24 -21.98
C ASN A 98 5.95 12.13 -21.27
N ALA A 99 4.68 12.10 -21.68
CA ALA A 99 3.63 12.89 -21.06
C ALA A 99 3.31 12.32 -19.66
N VAL A 100 3.04 11.02 -19.61
CA VAL A 100 2.83 10.30 -18.34
C VAL A 100 4.06 10.41 -17.43
N ALA A 101 5.27 10.22 -17.98
CA ALA A 101 6.51 10.31 -17.21
C ALA A 101 6.66 11.66 -16.49
N ARG A 102 6.42 12.79 -17.19
CA ARG A 102 6.53 14.13 -16.59
C ARG A 102 5.48 14.39 -15.53
N ARG A 103 4.23 13.94 -15.75
CA ARG A 103 3.15 14.13 -14.78
C ARG A 103 3.37 13.28 -13.53
N ALA A 104 3.74 12.02 -13.71
CA ALA A 104 4.07 11.11 -12.61
C ALA A 104 5.27 11.61 -11.78
N GLU A 105 6.32 12.16 -12.43
CA GLU A 105 7.45 12.78 -11.72
C GLU A 105 7.01 14.00 -10.93
N ALA A 106 6.22 14.90 -11.51
CA ALA A 106 5.77 16.12 -10.84
C ALA A 106 4.89 15.82 -9.62
N LEU A 107 3.91 14.90 -9.77
CA LEU A 107 3.05 14.47 -8.67
C LEU A 107 3.85 13.70 -7.62
N GLY A 108 4.68 12.76 -8.09
CA GLY A 108 5.49 11.92 -7.23
C GLY A 108 6.48 12.71 -6.38
N ARG A 109 7.11 13.75 -6.93
CA ARG A 109 8.00 14.64 -6.19
C ARG A 109 7.26 15.36 -5.07
N ARG A 110 6.13 15.98 -5.37
CA ARG A 110 5.30 16.66 -4.39
C ARG A 110 4.91 15.75 -3.24
N TRP A 111 4.41 14.57 -3.56
CA TRP A 111 4.01 13.61 -2.53
C TRP A 111 5.18 13.09 -1.72
N GLN A 112 6.33 12.85 -2.34
CA GLN A 112 7.52 12.36 -1.65
C GLN A 112 8.16 13.42 -0.73
N GLU A 113 8.03 14.70 -1.07
CA GLU A 113 8.58 15.82 -0.31
C GLU A 113 7.62 16.35 0.77
N ALA A 114 6.35 15.97 0.74
CA ALA A 114 5.34 16.43 1.69
C ALA A 114 5.72 16.06 3.13
N ARG A 115 5.56 17.02 4.03
CA ARG A 115 5.78 16.87 5.47
C ARG A 115 4.48 16.96 6.26
N THR A 116 3.51 17.64 5.70
CA THR A 116 2.20 17.88 6.29
C THR A 116 1.09 17.50 5.31
N PRO A 117 -0.14 17.24 5.78
CA PRO A 117 -1.29 17.00 4.90
C PRO A 117 -1.56 18.16 3.93
N ALA A 118 -1.30 19.40 4.35
CA ALA A 118 -1.47 20.57 3.50
C ALA A 118 -0.52 20.58 2.29
N ASP A 119 0.71 20.06 2.44
CA ASP A 119 1.68 19.98 1.35
C ASP A 119 1.20 19.05 0.22
N LEU A 120 0.42 18.02 0.55
CA LEU A 120 -0.11 17.07 -0.43
C LEU A 120 -1.06 17.73 -1.43
N VAL A 121 -1.78 18.76 -0.97
CA VAL A 121 -2.85 19.44 -1.71
C VAL A 121 -2.50 20.86 -2.12
N ALA A 122 -1.29 21.33 -1.78
CA ALA A 122 -0.81 22.66 -2.14
C ALA A 122 -0.77 22.85 -3.66
N ASP A 123 -1.07 24.06 -4.13
CA ASP A 123 -1.02 24.49 -5.55
C ASP A 123 -1.91 23.66 -6.50
N GLN A 124 -2.86 22.91 -5.97
CA GLN A 124 -3.82 22.24 -6.82
C GLN A 124 -5.04 23.14 -7.09
N PRO A 125 -5.55 23.14 -8.34
CA PRO A 125 -6.90 23.61 -8.55
C PRO A 125 -7.79 22.83 -7.59
N LYS A 126 -8.74 23.50 -6.94
CA LYS A 126 -9.71 22.85 -6.07
C LYS A 126 -10.39 21.75 -6.89
N GLY A 127 -9.84 20.55 -6.83
CA GLY A 127 -10.37 19.38 -7.51
C GLY A 127 -11.76 19.05 -6.97
N ASP A 128 -12.48 18.29 -7.71
CA ASP A 128 -13.77 17.77 -7.29
C ASP A 128 -13.57 16.96 -5.99
N VAL A 129 -14.04 17.54 -4.88
CA VAL A 129 -13.90 16.92 -3.55
C VAL A 129 -14.67 15.60 -3.47
N ASP A 130 -15.59 15.38 -4.42
CA ASP A 130 -16.44 14.20 -4.53
C ASP A 130 -15.95 13.20 -5.59
N ALA A 131 -14.68 13.29 -6.03
CA ALA A 131 -14.12 12.32 -6.96
C ALA A 131 -14.18 10.90 -6.37
N GLU A 132 -14.70 9.99 -7.16
CA GLU A 132 -14.73 8.57 -6.80
C GLU A 132 -13.32 7.96 -6.87
N PRO A 133 -13.01 6.99 -6.00
CA PRO A 133 -11.77 6.23 -6.10
C PRO A 133 -11.65 5.52 -7.46
N PRO A 134 -10.42 5.36 -7.99
CA PRO A 134 -10.22 4.73 -9.30
C PRO A 134 -10.79 3.32 -9.38
N GLY A 135 -11.22 2.94 -10.59
CA GLY A 135 -11.67 1.59 -10.93
C GLY A 135 -10.57 0.51 -10.80
N PRO A 136 -10.80 -0.68 -11.38
CA PRO A 136 -9.79 -1.73 -11.45
C PRO A 136 -8.62 -1.28 -12.34
N PRO A 137 -7.38 -1.77 -12.08
CA PRO A 137 -6.24 -1.43 -12.92
C PRO A 137 -6.40 -2.00 -14.34
N PRO A 138 -5.84 -1.32 -15.37
CA PRO A 138 -5.77 -1.87 -16.70
C PRO A 138 -4.92 -3.16 -16.70
N ALA A 139 -5.23 -4.07 -17.62
CA ALA A 139 -4.49 -5.33 -17.80
C ALA A 139 -3.82 -5.34 -19.18
N PRO A 140 -2.58 -4.81 -19.31
CA PRO A 140 -1.89 -4.80 -20.59
C PRO A 140 -1.76 -6.21 -21.17
N ALA A 141 -1.96 -6.34 -22.49
CA ALA A 141 -1.80 -7.61 -23.19
C ALA A 141 -0.38 -8.16 -22.95
N PHE A 142 -0.27 -9.45 -22.63
CA PHE A 142 1.02 -10.13 -22.46
C PHE A 142 1.59 -10.51 -23.84
N ASP A 143 2.04 -9.49 -24.56
CA ASP A 143 2.66 -9.61 -25.89
C ASP A 143 4.07 -9.01 -25.87
N ALA A 144 4.97 -9.57 -26.68
CA ALA A 144 6.34 -9.09 -26.80
C ALA A 144 6.44 -7.67 -27.39
N ALA A 145 5.42 -7.22 -28.11
CA ALA A 145 5.34 -5.86 -28.65
C ALA A 145 4.98 -4.82 -27.57
N VAL A 146 4.33 -5.24 -26.47
CA VAL A 146 3.95 -4.34 -25.39
C VAL A 146 5.14 -4.08 -24.48
N HIS A 147 5.57 -2.82 -24.39
CA HIS A 147 6.74 -2.46 -23.58
C HIS A 147 6.49 -2.70 -22.08
N PRO A 148 7.46 -3.26 -21.31
CA PRO A 148 7.32 -3.57 -19.88
C PRO A 148 6.88 -2.40 -19.00
N ALA A 149 7.14 -1.15 -19.41
CA ALA A 149 6.70 0.03 -18.68
C ALA A 149 5.17 0.10 -18.49
N PHE A 150 4.39 -0.45 -19.42
CA PHE A 150 2.92 -0.44 -19.31
C PHE A 150 2.42 -1.38 -18.22
N PHE A 151 3.11 -2.50 -17.98
CA PHE A 151 2.84 -3.38 -16.83
C PHE A 151 3.17 -2.68 -15.51
N GLU A 152 4.22 -1.87 -15.48
CA GLU A 152 4.55 -1.07 -14.30
C GLU A 152 3.53 0.04 -14.07
N MET A 153 3.03 0.69 -15.14
CA MET A 153 1.93 1.66 -15.06
C MET A 153 0.68 1.02 -14.48
N ALA A 154 0.29 -0.17 -14.93
CA ALA A 154 -0.83 -0.92 -14.37
C ALA A 154 -0.63 -1.29 -12.90
N TYR A 155 0.58 -1.69 -12.52
CA TYR A 155 0.91 -1.96 -11.12
C TYR A 155 0.82 -0.71 -10.24
N VAL A 156 1.35 0.43 -10.69
CA VAL A 156 1.26 1.70 -9.94
C VAL A 156 -0.18 2.16 -9.83
N HIS A 157 -0.99 2.00 -10.90
CA HIS A 157 -2.43 2.24 -10.88
C HIS A 157 -3.11 1.42 -9.76
N ALA A 158 -2.84 0.12 -9.69
CA ALA A 158 -3.41 -0.75 -8.65
C ALA A 158 -3.05 -0.27 -7.24
N GLN A 159 -1.82 0.19 -7.02
CA GLN A 159 -1.37 0.75 -5.75
C GLN A 159 -2.13 2.04 -5.42
N LEU A 160 -2.19 3.00 -6.34
CA LEU A 160 -2.94 4.25 -6.18
C LEU A 160 -4.40 3.97 -5.84
N GLY A 161 -5.07 3.09 -6.60
CA GLY A 161 -6.46 2.73 -6.39
C GLY A 161 -6.71 2.05 -5.03
N ARG A 162 -5.77 1.23 -4.56
CA ARG A 162 -5.85 0.61 -3.24
C ARG A 162 -5.84 1.65 -2.12
N TYR A 163 -4.86 2.56 -2.16
CA TYR A 163 -4.72 3.59 -1.13
C TYR A 163 -5.84 4.63 -1.21
N ALA A 164 -6.23 5.05 -2.42
CA ALA A 164 -7.33 5.97 -2.61
C ALA A 164 -8.64 5.43 -2.00
N ARG A 165 -8.98 4.17 -2.23
CA ARG A 165 -10.16 3.54 -1.60
C ARG A 165 -10.07 3.45 -0.08
N ALA A 166 -8.89 3.13 0.46
CA ALA A 166 -8.70 3.06 1.90
C ALA A 166 -8.92 4.43 2.57
N TRP A 167 -8.40 5.49 1.95
CA TRP A 167 -8.54 6.86 2.45
C TRP A 167 -9.93 7.44 2.21
N ASP A 168 -10.58 7.11 1.09
CA ASP A 168 -11.96 7.51 0.86
C ASP A 168 -12.90 6.93 1.92
N ASN A 169 -12.70 5.67 2.32
CA ASN A 169 -13.43 5.06 3.43
C ASN A 169 -13.16 5.79 4.76
N ALA A 170 -11.92 6.23 5.01
CA ALA A 170 -11.57 6.98 6.21
C ALA A 170 -12.16 8.41 6.20
N ARG A 171 -12.36 9.01 5.01
CA ARG A 171 -12.94 10.34 4.82
C ARG A 171 -14.30 10.48 5.49
N ALA A 172 -15.12 9.42 5.47
CA ALA A 172 -16.46 9.42 6.06
C ALA A 172 -16.46 9.64 7.59
N ALA A 173 -15.36 9.28 8.27
CA ALA A 173 -15.20 9.43 9.72
C ALA A 173 -14.38 10.68 10.09
N ALA A 174 -13.87 11.42 9.10
CA ALA A 174 -12.98 12.56 9.30
C ALA A 174 -13.77 13.86 9.56
N GLY A 175 -13.13 14.81 10.23
CA GLY A 175 -13.65 16.19 10.36
C GLY A 175 -13.73 16.90 9.00
N PRO A 176 -14.50 18.01 8.88
CA PRO A 176 -14.76 18.65 7.58
C PRO A 176 -13.49 19.14 6.85
N GLU A 177 -12.46 19.57 7.57
CA GLU A 177 -11.19 20.02 7.01
C GLU A 177 -10.35 18.84 6.53
N ASP A 178 -10.24 17.81 7.35
CA ASP A 178 -9.54 16.57 7.04
C ASP A 178 -10.19 15.85 5.86
N ALA A 179 -11.52 15.77 5.84
CA ALA A 179 -12.29 15.19 4.75
C ALA A 179 -12.01 15.89 3.40
N ARG A 180 -11.84 17.23 3.40
CA ARG A 180 -11.45 17.97 2.18
C ARG A 180 -10.04 17.62 1.74
N THR A 181 -9.09 17.56 2.67
CA THR A 181 -7.69 17.18 2.38
C THR A 181 -7.64 15.79 1.78
N ILE A 182 -8.31 14.83 2.40
CA ILE A 182 -8.41 13.45 1.90
C ILE A 182 -9.07 13.42 0.52
N GLY A 183 -10.21 14.10 0.34
CA GLY A 183 -10.92 14.15 -0.95
C GLY A 183 -10.06 14.72 -2.07
N THR A 184 -9.34 15.81 -1.82
CA THR A 184 -8.42 16.40 -2.80
C THR A 184 -7.29 15.43 -3.16
N TRP A 185 -6.72 14.73 -2.19
CA TRP A 185 -5.69 13.73 -2.44
C TRP A 185 -6.24 12.53 -3.24
N VAL A 186 -7.42 12.02 -2.89
CA VAL A 186 -8.11 10.95 -3.65
C VAL A 186 -8.35 11.37 -5.09
N SER A 187 -8.78 12.62 -5.33
CA SER A 187 -8.96 13.17 -6.67
C SER A 187 -7.67 13.18 -7.48
N GLN A 188 -6.54 13.56 -6.87
CA GLN A 188 -5.23 13.54 -7.55
C GLN A 188 -4.81 12.11 -7.91
N ALA A 189 -5.04 11.14 -7.01
CA ALA A 189 -4.79 9.75 -7.28
C ALA A 189 -5.66 9.22 -8.44
N ALA A 190 -6.95 9.57 -8.45
CA ALA A 190 -7.88 9.18 -9.50
C ALA A 190 -7.51 9.77 -10.87
N LEU A 191 -7.11 11.05 -10.92
CA LEU A 191 -6.63 11.68 -12.15
C LEU A 191 -5.37 11.00 -12.69
N MET A 192 -4.42 10.68 -11.82
CA MET A 192 -3.21 9.96 -12.24
C MET A 192 -3.56 8.55 -12.75
N CYS A 193 -4.46 7.84 -12.10
CA CYS A 193 -4.93 6.54 -12.56
C CYS A 193 -5.54 6.61 -13.96
N LYS A 194 -6.39 7.60 -14.22
CA LYS A 194 -6.98 7.81 -15.55
C LYS A 194 -5.92 8.02 -16.63
N GLU A 195 -4.87 8.78 -16.35
CA GLU A 195 -3.76 8.99 -17.30
C GLU A 195 -2.99 7.69 -17.55
N LEU A 196 -2.80 6.86 -16.53
CA LEU A 196 -2.16 5.55 -16.68
C LEU A 196 -3.03 4.60 -17.52
N GLU A 197 -4.35 4.59 -17.31
CA GLU A 197 -5.32 3.81 -18.12
C GLU A 197 -5.25 4.22 -19.58
N GLU A 198 -5.30 5.53 -19.85
CA GLU A 198 -5.22 6.06 -21.22
C GLU A 198 -3.89 5.71 -21.90
N ALA A 199 -2.77 5.70 -21.17
CA ALA A 199 -1.48 5.30 -21.71
C ALA A 199 -1.43 3.83 -22.09
N VAL A 200 -1.94 2.95 -21.22
CA VAL A 200 -2.01 1.50 -21.48
C VAL A 200 -2.92 1.23 -22.68
N SER A 201 -4.10 1.86 -22.74
CA SER A 201 -5.05 1.68 -23.83
C SER A 201 -4.49 2.15 -25.20
N ARG A 202 -3.70 3.24 -25.22
CA ARG A 202 -3.01 3.68 -26.44
C ARG A 202 -2.00 2.65 -26.92
N ALA A 203 -1.22 2.08 -26.00
CA ALA A 203 -0.23 1.07 -26.35
C ALA A 203 -0.85 -0.20 -26.95
N GLU A 204 -2.05 -0.57 -26.52
CA GLU A 204 -2.79 -1.72 -27.09
C GLU A 204 -3.38 -1.42 -28.47
N GLY A 205 -3.70 -0.16 -28.75
CA GLY A 205 -4.24 0.27 -30.04
C GLY A 205 -3.17 0.46 -31.15
N GLU A 206 -1.89 0.47 -30.78
CA GLU A 206 -0.74 0.59 -31.67
C GLU A 206 -0.13 -0.77 -32.10
N VAL A 207 -0.60 -1.87 -31.52
CA VAL A 207 -0.21 -3.26 -31.80
C VAL A 207 -1.23 -3.88 -32.78
#